data_c154a03c175900a45864e00e38a736fe
#
_entry.id   c154a03c175900a45864e00e38a736fe
#
_cell.length_a   1.000
_cell.length_b   1.000
_cell.length_c   1.000
_cell.angle_alpha   90.00
_cell.angle_beta   90.00
_cell.angle_gamma   90.00
#
_symmetry.space_group_name_H-M   'P 1'
#
loop_
_entity.id
_entity.type
_entity.pdbx_description
1 polymer ?
#
loop_
_entity_poly.entity_id
_entity_poly.type
_entity_poly.pdbx_seq_one_letter_code
_entity_poly.pdbx_strand_id
1 'polypeptide(L)'
;MLRFAIPAPTAKPNPDAAKDTFARLTFLGWRWGLAAIAAGLALSFFLFGYALIYWRNADMDFMVIYNALLLNDGKPQLFFDHTAYLTILALKYWFQLLHALGLLDAWSLSAMPPASDAPAFNAAMTGAVRAGRILAWLIATGCVLVFAGLVRRVVRDWRVAMIATFAFAFSGGIAVHSRILRSELVAACPVIFALLILILVGRRAGGARPLGLAAAAGLCVLGLENKVQAILLIGALPLLVLPFGSAGSASVGFWRNPRSGWPATAIAAIAAISAAAAAWPLIGIGFDRASLEAAHFHPLLLGHFGIWQAALLALIGGCMIAFAAIWRISASETLASMFAIAAGAFTALLALNIEYNAGNVIAVINPLEKMLTFADANTADVASGSQLWRILSLLLDGVGSVLARYSFVLHSSPRPTVFLVWLIVPGIILAWRRGEKQAATQALMLLLAAIGIDALGVRRGLKSEYFIFTDPLIILAGAILLATLSDLRFHKWAYPVAAVLFGLHIAVGQAEPVKYALKRSGPESICEWNRYYLPLMPLPWCGQAAVQP
;
A
#
# COMPACT_ATOMS: atom_id res chain seq x y z
N MET A 1 -74.76 -33.25 6.31
CA MET A 1 -74.20 -31.98 6.75
C MET A 1 -72.69 -32.18 7.06
N LEU A 2 -71.81 -31.97 6.08
CA LEU A 2 -70.37 -32.03 6.27
C LEU A 2 -69.87 -30.63 6.74
N ARG A 3 -69.37 -30.59 7.98
CA ARG A 3 -68.72 -29.39 8.52
C ARG A 3 -67.25 -29.38 8.04
N PHE A 4 -66.91 -28.48 7.15
CA PHE A 4 -65.54 -28.15 6.83
C PHE A 4 -64.91 -27.45 8.03
N ALA A 5 -63.89 -28.06 8.62
CA ALA A 5 -63.05 -27.40 9.62
C ALA A 5 -62.14 -26.39 8.93
N ILE A 6 -62.28 -25.13 9.26
CA ILE A 6 -61.38 -24.06 8.82
C ILE A 6 -60.03 -24.27 9.54
N PRO A 7 -58.89 -24.39 8.82
CA PRO A 7 -57.58 -24.50 9.49
C PRO A 7 -57.29 -23.22 10.27
N ALA A 8 -56.78 -23.39 11.47
CA ALA A 8 -56.38 -22.27 12.34
C ALA A 8 -55.37 -21.37 11.64
N PRO A 9 -55.39 -20.05 11.86
CA PRO A 9 -54.49 -19.12 11.23
C PRO A 9 -53.04 -19.49 11.60
N THR A 10 -52.23 -19.73 10.60
CA THR A 10 -50.80 -19.98 10.76
C THR A 10 -50.18 -18.84 11.54
N ALA A 11 -49.48 -19.18 12.62
CA ALA A 11 -48.78 -18.22 13.48
C ALA A 11 -47.94 -17.26 12.62
N LYS A 12 -48.10 -15.95 12.82
CA LYS A 12 -47.32 -14.93 12.13
C LYS A 12 -45.82 -15.23 12.36
N PRO A 13 -45.01 -15.29 11.30
CA PRO A 13 -43.58 -15.56 11.46
C PRO A 13 -42.99 -14.51 12.40
N ASN A 14 -42.23 -14.99 13.40
CA ASN A 14 -41.54 -14.14 14.37
C ASN A 14 -40.56 -13.21 13.61
N PRO A 15 -40.75 -11.88 13.65
CA PRO A 15 -39.89 -10.94 12.90
C PRO A 15 -38.43 -11.00 13.34
N ASP A 16 -38.15 -11.43 14.55
CA ASP A 16 -36.76 -11.57 15.06
C ASP A 16 -36.09 -12.84 14.53
N ALA A 17 -36.83 -13.95 14.35
CA ALA A 17 -36.30 -15.16 13.70
C ALA A 17 -35.96 -14.92 12.23
N ALA A 18 -36.71 -14.08 11.51
CA ALA A 18 -36.41 -13.69 10.15
C ALA A 18 -35.16 -12.81 10.07
N LYS A 19 -34.95 -11.89 11.01
CA LYS A 19 -33.74 -11.05 11.11
C LYS A 19 -32.51 -11.90 11.41
N ASP A 20 -32.60 -12.86 12.33
CA ASP A 20 -31.49 -13.76 12.67
C ASP A 20 -31.11 -14.67 11.51
N THR A 21 -32.09 -15.19 10.78
CA THR A 21 -31.82 -16.00 9.58
C THR A 21 -31.14 -15.18 8.48
N PHE A 22 -31.60 -13.95 8.25
CA PHE A 22 -30.99 -13.04 7.27
C PHE A 22 -29.56 -12.65 7.68
N ALA A 23 -29.31 -12.37 8.95
CA ALA A 23 -27.99 -12.07 9.48
C ALA A 23 -27.04 -13.27 9.30
N ARG A 24 -27.50 -14.48 9.56
CA ARG A 24 -26.71 -15.72 9.34
C ARG A 24 -26.39 -15.95 7.88
N LEU A 25 -27.34 -15.78 6.97
CA LEU A 25 -27.13 -15.94 5.53
C LEU A 25 -26.14 -14.91 4.96
N THR A 26 -26.22 -13.65 5.40
CA THR A 26 -25.27 -12.60 4.99
C THR A 26 -23.87 -12.87 5.52
N PHE A 27 -23.74 -13.37 6.76
CA PHE A 27 -22.47 -13.73 7.35
C PHE A 27 -21.83 -14.95 6.64
N LEU A 28 -22.63 -15.95 6.31
CA LEU A 28 -22.19 -17.13 5.59
C LEU A 28 -21.72 -16.77 4.17
N GLY A 29 -22.50 -15.93 3.45
CA GLY A 29 -22.14 -15.44 2.12
C GLY A 29 -20.84 -14.65 2.09
N TRP A 30 -20.59 -13.81 3.10
CA TRP A 30 -19.33 -13.08 3.28
C TRP A 30 -18.14 -14.03 3.44
N ARG A 31 -18.26 -15.04 4.32
CA ARG A 31 -17.19 -16.02 4.58
C ARG A 31 -16.85 -16.83 3.34
N TRP A 32 -17.86 -17.34 2.65
CA TRP A 32 -17.66 -18.08 1.41
C TRP A 32 -17.03 -17.24 0.32
N GLY A 33 -17.41 -15.96 0.22
CA GLY A 33 -16.75 -15.03 -0.70
C GLY A 33 -15.27 -14.84 -0.40
N LEU A 34 -14.89 -14.66 0.87
CA LEU A 34 -13.48 -14.58 1.27
C LEU A 34 -12.72 -15.88 1.01
N ALA A 35 -13.34 -17.04 1.30
CA ALA A 35 -12.74 -18.34 1.00
C ALA A 35 -12.51 -18.52 -0.52
N ALA A 36 -13.48 -18.11 -1.34
CA ALA A 36 -13.34 -18.16 -2.80
C ALA A 36 -12.22 -17.25 -3.32
N ILE A 37 -12.07 -16.05 -2.74
CA ILE A 37 -10.96 -15.13 -3.07
C ILE A 37 -9.62 -15.78 -2.70
N ALA A 38 -9.49 -16.32 -1.48
CA ALA A 38 -8.25 -16.95 -1.03
C ALA A 38 -7.90 -18.18 -1.89
N ALA A 39 -8.89 -19.00 -2.23
CA ALA A 39 -8.71 -20.14 -3.12
C ALA A 39 -8.32 -19.70 -4.55
N GLY A 40 -8.94 -18.64 -5.08
CA GLY A 40 -8.59 -18.09 -6.39
C GLY A 40 -7.18 -17.52 -6.44
N LEU A 41 -6.73 -16.82 -5.36
CA LEU A 41 -5.35 -16.35 -5.24
C LEU A 41 -4.36 -17.51 -5.14
N ALA A 42 -4.69 -18.57 -4.38
CA ALA A 42 -3.87 -19.77 -4.29
C ALA A 42 -3.75 -20.46 -5.66
N LEU A 43 -4.88 -20.68 -6.35
CA LEU A 43 -4.88 -21.27 -7.68
C LEU A 43 -4.05 -20.46 -8.67
N SER A 44 -4.23 -19.14 -8.68
CA SER A 44 -3.46 -18.22 -9.53
C SER A 44 -1.95 -18.28 -9.23
N PHE A 45 -1.58 -18.34 -7.95
CA PHE A 45 -0.19 -18.47 -7.52
C PHE A 45 0.44 -19.80 -7.94
N PHE A 46 -0.21 -20.93 -7.67
CA PHE A 46 0.36 -22.24 -8.00
C PHE A 46 0.46 -22.48 -9.51
N LEU A 47 -0.50 -21.96 -10.29
CA LEU A 47 -0.46 -22.09 -11.76
C LEU A 47 0.59 -21.19 -12.43
N PHE A 48 0.75 -19.95 -11.95
CA PHE A 48 1.50 -18.92 -12.67
C PHE A 48 2.61 -18.24 -11.85
N GLY A 49 2.90 -18.72 -10.64
CA GLY A 49 3.92 -18.15 -9.76
C GLY A 49 4.91 -19.17 -9.22
N TYR A 50 4.41 -20.20 -8.52
CA TYR A 50 5.24 -21.16 -7.80
C TYR A 50 6.24 -21.91 -8.66
N ALA A 51 5.79 -22.41 -9.83
CA ALA A 51 6.59 -23.24 -10.74
C ALA A 51 7.48 -22.42 -11.69
N LEU A 52 7.43 -21.07 -11.64
CA LEU A 52 8.30 -20.23 -12.46
C LEU A 52 9.76 -20.51 -12.14
N ILE A 53 10.58 -20.59 -13.19
CA ILE A 53 12.04 -20.72 -13.06
C ILE A 53 12.58 -19.56 -12.22
N TYR A 54 13.49 -19.85 -11.30
CA TYR A 54 13.94 -18.91 -10.29
C TYR A 54 14.64 -17.66 -10.86
N TRP A 55 15.37 -17.76 -11.97
CA TRP A 55 16.05 -16.63 -12.60
C TRP A 55 15.14 -15.68 -13.40
N ARG A 56 13.83 -15.97 -13.47
CA ARG A 56 12.89 -15.23 -14.31
C ARG A 56 12.73 -13.77 -13.90
N ASN A 57 12.89 -13.48 -12.65
CA ASN A 57 12.72 -12.15 -12.07
C ASN A 57 13.87 -11.78 -11.14
N ALA A 58 15.06 -11.77 -11.72
CA ALA A 58 16.31 -11.60 -10.98
C ALA A 58 16.44 -10.24 -10.30
N ASP A 59 15.89 -9.18 -10.89
CA ASP A 59 15.99 -7.83 -10.34
C ASP A 59 15.20 -7.66 -9.02
N MET A 60 14.27 -8.55 -8.72
CA MET A 60 13.43 -8.50 -7.51
C MET A 60 13.57 -9.73 -6.63
N ASP A 61 13.17 -10.91 -7.13
CA ASP A 61 13.27 -12.14 -6.30
C ASP A 61 14.69 -12.32 -5.77
N PHE A 62 15.69 -12.21 -6.65
CA PHE A 62 17.08 -12.44 -6.25
C PHE A 62 17.60 -11.37 -5.30
N MET A 63 17.35 -10.10 -5.59
CA MET A 63 17.83 -9.00 -4.75
C MET A 63 17.29 -9.11 -3.32
N VAL A 64 15.99 -9.36 -3.17
CA VAL A 64 15.34 -9.45 -1.85
C VAL A 64 15.81 -10.72 -1.12
N ILE A 65 15.87 -11.86 -1.83
CA ILE A 65 16.35 -13.14 -1.28
C ILE A 65 17.81 -13.03 -0.87
N TYR A 66 18.67 -12.50 -1.74
CA TYR A 66 20.08 -12.32 -1.44
C TYR A 66 20.33 -11.49 -0.18
N ASN A 67 19.63 -10.36 -0.02
CA ASN A 67 19.76 -9.54 1.17
C ASN A 67 19.25 -10.25 2.44
N ALA A 68 18.21 -11.08 2.34
CA ALA A 68 17.76 -11.91 3.45
C ALA A 68 18.80 -12.99 3.83
N LEU A 69 19.44 -13.62 2.83
CA LEU A 69 20.53 -14.57 3.04
C LEU A 69 21.75 -13.90 3.69
N LEU A 70 22.09 -12.66 3.29
CA LEU A 70 23.15 -11.86 3.93
C LEU A 70 22.85 -11.60 5.40
N LEU A 71 21.64 -11.13 5.72
CA LEU A 71 21.24 -10.87 7.10
C LEU A 71 21.24 -12.13 7.97
N ASN A 72 20.96 -13.30 7.39
CA ASN A 72 21.06 -14.58 8.09
C ASN A 72 22.51 -15.00 8.37
N ASP A 73 23.48 -14.50 7.60
CA ASP A 73 24.92 -14.64 7.87
C ASP A 73 25.48 -13.56 8.81
N GLY A 74 24.62 -12.67 9.35
CA GLY A 74 25.06 -11.52 10.14
C GLY A 74 25.78 -10.44 9.31
N LYS A 75 25.65 -10.47 7.99
CA LYS A 75 26.19 -9.45 7.08
C LYS A 75 25.16 -8.35 6.83
N PRO A 76 25.58 -7.09 6.62
CA PRO A 76 24.65 -6.00 6.35
C PRO A 76 23.97 -6.16 5.00
N GLN A 77 22.79 -5.57 4.85
CA GLN A 77 22.14 -5.37 3.56
C GLN A 77 23.07 -4.54 2.65
N LEU A 78 23.24 -4.92 1.39
CA LEU A 78 24.13 -4.23 0.45
C LEU A 78 23.40 -3.32 -0.54
N PHE A 79 22.11 -3.52 -0.74
CA PHE A 79 21.34 -2.77 -1.73
C PHE A 79 20.22 -1.97 -1.07
N PHE A 80 20.30 -0.63 -1.17
CA PHE A 80 19.38 0.31 -0.52
C PHE A 80 18.56 1.17 -1.49
N ASP A 81 18.72 1.02 -2.81
CA ASP A 81 17.93 1.77 -3.79
C ASP A 81 16.43 1.48 -3.69
N HIS A 82 16.11 0.23 -3.40
CA HIS A 82 14.80 -0.18 -2.92
C HIS A 82 14.99 -0.58 -1.47
N THR A 83 14.54 0.24 -0.54
CA THR A 83 14.77 0.01 0.88
C THR A 83 14.34 -1.40 1.31
N ALA A 84 13.09 -1.76 1.02
CA ALA A 84 12.51 -3.10 1.20
C ALA A 84 12.75 -3.71 2.61
N TYR A 85 13.05 -2.87 3.63
CA TYR A 85 13.50 -3.33 4.94
C TYR A 85 12.59 -4.40 5.54
N LEU A 86 11.30 -4.12 5.70
CA LEU A 86 10.35 -5.06 6.31
C LEU A 86 10.13 -6.30 5.45
N THR A 87 10.22 -6.18 4.12
CA THR A 87 10.13 -7.31 3.20
C THR A 87 11.33 -8.25 3.39
N ILE A 88 12.53 -7.69 3.49
CA ILE A 88 13.77 -8.44 3.70
C ILE A 88 13.77 -9.07 5.11
N LEU A 89 13.38 -8.32 6.15
CA LEU A 89 13.25 -8.85 7.52
C LEU A 89 12.23 -9.98 7.61
N ALA A 90 11.06 -9.80 7.00
CA ALA A 90 10.04 -10.85 6.97
C ALA A 90 10.57 -12.12 6.28
N LEU A 91 11.33 -11.96 5.20
CA LEU A 91 11.94 -13.07 4.49
C LEU A 91 13.07 -13.72 5.29
N LYS A 92 13.91 -12.93 5.98
CA LYS A 92 14.95 -13.43 6.90
C LYS A 92 14.34 -14.39 7.92
N TYR A 93 13.33 -13.92 8.68
CA TYR A 93 12.68 -14.73 9.71
C TYR A 93 11.89 -15.91 9.12
N TRP A 94 11.32 -15.74 7.94
CA TRP A 94 10.66 -16.84 7.22
C TRP A 94 11.64 -17.95 6.86
N PHE A 95 12.83 -17.60 6.36
CA PHE A 95 13.88 -18.58 6.05
C PHE A 95 14.40 -19.28 7.30
N GLN A 96 14.61 -18.55 8.40
CA GLN A 96 14.97 -19.14 9.70
C GLN A 96 13.91 -20.13 10.19
N LEU A 97 12.62 -19.77 10.10
CA LEU A 97 11.53 -20.66 10.46
C LEU A 97 11.51 -21.92 9.61
N LEU A 98 11.62 -21.79 8.29
CA LEU A 98 11.62 -22.96 7.40
C LEU A 98 12.86 -23.85 7.62
N HIS A 99 14.01 -23.27 7.89
CA HIS A 99 15.21 -24.01 8.26
C HIS A 99 15.03 -24.78 9.57
N ALA A 100 14.51 -24.14 10.60
CA ALA A 100 14.22 -24.79 11.88
C ALA A 100 13.21 -25.95 11.76
N LEU A 101 12.33 -25.90 10.75
CA LEU A 101 11.39 -26.97 10.42
C LEU A 101 11.97 -28.04 9.48
N GLY A 102 13.23 -27.92 9.05
CA GLY A 102 13.86 -28.84 8.09
C GLY A 102 13.34 -28.74 6.67
N LEU A 103 12.71 -27.60 6.31
CA LEU A 103 12.09 -27.39 4.98
C LEU A 103 12.94 -26.55 4.03
N LEU A 104 14.03 -25.94 4.49
CA LEU A 104 14.91 -25.09 3.69
C LEU A 104 16.36 -25.21 4.19
N ASP A 105 17.23 -25.82 3.39
CA ASP A 105 18.66 -25.94 3.71
C ASP A 105 19.40 -24.63 3.37
N ALA A 106 19.11 -24.01 2.22
CA ALA A 106 19.73 -22.76 1.76
C ALA A 106 19.07 -21.52 2.38
N TRP A 107 19.17 -21.37 3.71
CA TRP A 107 18.56 -20.30 4.48
C TRP A 107 19.46 -19.08 4.71
N SER A 108 20.78 -19.24 4.52
CA SER A 108 21.81 -18.21 4.63
C SER A 108 22.74 -18.23 3.42
N LEU A 109 23.54 -17.17 3.19
CA LEU A 109 24.47 -17.12 2.07
C LEU A 109 25.55 -18.20 2.18
N SER A 110 26.05 -18.47 3.40
CA SER A 110 27.03 -19.51 3.66
C SER A 110 26.50 -20.93 3.45
N ALA A 111 25.18 -21.12 3.56
CA ALA A 111 24.51 -22.39 3.30
C ALA A 111 24.21 -22.63 1.80
N MET A 112 24.46 -21.62 0.92
CA MET A 112 24.31 -21.80 -0.52
C MET A 112 25.48 -22.62 -1.09
N PRO A 113 25.21 -23.63 -1.93
CA PRO A 113 26.26 -24.34 -2.65
C PRO A 113 27.05 -23.39 -3.55
N PRO A 114 28.35 -23.67 -3.79
CA PRO A 114 29.20 -22.84 -4.64
C PRO A 114 28.72 -22.87 -6.11
N ALA A 115 29.00 -21.80 -6.85
CA ALA A 115 28.66 -21.70 -8.28
C ALA A 115 29.34 -22.79 -9.15
N SER A 116 30.46 -23.38 -8.69
CA SER A 116 31.13 -24.52 -9.33
C SER A 116 30.30 -25.80 -9.33
N ASP A 117 29.39 -25.97 -8.36
CA ASP A 117 28.38 -27.04 -8.33
C ASP A 117 27.05 -26.52 -8.82
N ALA A 118 26.92 -26.32 -10.13
CA ALA A 118 25.73 -25.76 -10.74
C ALA A 118 24.42 -26.55 -10.44
N PRO A 119 24.40 -27.89 -10.43
CA PRO A 119 23.21 -28.63 -10.04
C PRO A 119 22.75 -28.37 -8.61
N ALA A 120 23.65 -28.42 -7.62
CA ALA A 120 23.33 -28.16 -6.23
C ALA A 120 22.91 -26.70 -6.02
N PHE A 121 23.61 -25.72 -6.63
CA PHE A 121 23.23 -24.31 -6.61
C PHE A 121 21.83 -24.07 -7.15
N ASN A 122 21.51 -24.66 -8.32
CA ASN A 122 20.19 -24.52 -8.94
C ASN A 122 19.07 -25.11 -8.07
N ALA A 123 19.31 -26.23 -7.43
CA ALA A 123 18.35 -26.84 -6.51
C ALA A 123 18.13 -25.95 -5.27
N ALA A 124 19.19 -25.49 -4.63
CA ALA A 124 19.15 -24.62 -3.46
C ALA A 124 18.45 -23.29 -3.76
N MET A 125 18.83 -22.63 -4.87
CA MET A 125 18.25 -21.36 -5.28
C MET A 125 16.77 -21.50 -5.67
N THR A 126 16.38 -22.60 -6.32
CA THR A 126 14.98 -22.92 -6.61
C THR A 126 14.19 -23.04 -5.31
N GLY A 127 14.73 -23.72 -4.30
CA GLY A 127 14.13 -23.85 -2.99
C GLY A 127 13.91 -22.50 -2.31
N ALA A 128 14.97 -21.68 -2.23
CA ALA A 128 14.92 -20.35 -1.62
C ALA A 128 13.91 -19.41 -2.31
N VAL A 129 13.91 -19.37 -3.65
CA VAL A 129 12.98 -18.54 -4.43
C VAL A 129 11.53 -19.00 -4.25
N ARG A 130 11.27 -20.30 -4.28
CA ARG A 130 9.92 -20.85 -4.03
C ARG A 130 9.44 -20.53 -2.62
N ALA A 131 10.30 -20.66 -1.61
CA ALA A 131 10.00 -20.26 -0.24
C ALA A 131 9.66 -18.77 -0.12
N GLY A 132 10.44 -17.90 -0.78
CA GLY A 132 10.16 -16.45 -0.84
C GLY A 132 8.84 -16.12 -1.53
N ARG A 133 8.52 -16.80 -2.64
CA ARG A 133 7.25 -16.60 -3.36
C ARG A 133 6.03 -17.09 -2.56
N ILE A 134 6.17 -18.15 -1.77
CA ILE A 134 5.11 -18.56 -0.82
C ILE A 134 4.86 -17.43 0.19
N LEU A 135 5.90 -16.82 0.74
CA LEU A 135 5.75 -15.67 1.64
C LEU A 135 5.05 -14.52 0.93
N ALA A 136 5.42 -14.19 -0.32
CA ALA A 136 4.78 -13.14 -1.11
C ALA A 136 3.27 -13.40 -1.29
N TRP A 137 2.89 -14.64 -1.62
CA TRP A 137 1.48 -15.05 -1.71
C TRP A 137 0.74 -14.93 -0.37
N LEU A 138 1.35 -15.34 0.75
CA LEU A 138 0.77 -15.22 2.08
C LEU A 138 0.54 -13.75 2.45
N ILE A 139 1.53 -12.87 2.21
CA ILE A 139 1.42 -11.43 2.46
C ILE A 139 0.31 -10.84 1.59
N ALA A 140 0.28 -11.14 0.29
CA ALA A 140 -0.75 -10.62 -0.63
C ALA A 140 -2.16 -11.05 -0.20
N THR A 141 -2.34 -12.32 0.15
CA THR A 141 -3.61 -12.84 0.64
C THR A 141 -4.02 -12.16 1.94
N GLY A 142 -3.09 -12.02 2.90
CA GLY A 142 -3.31 -11.31 4.15
C GLY A 142 -3.73 -9.84 3.92
N CYS A 143 -3.03 -9.13 3.03
CA CYS A 143 -3.38 -7.76 2.65
C CYS A 143 -4.80 -7.66 2.07
N VAL A 144 -5.19 -8.58 1.19
CA VAL A 144 -6.54 -8.62 0.62
C VAL A 144 -7.60 -8.87 1.69
N LEU A 145 -7.36 -9.78 2.62
CA LEU A 145 -8.31 -10.07 3.71
C LEU A 145 -8.47 -8.88 4.68
N VAL A 146 -7.37 -8.19 5.01
CA VAL A 146 -7.42 -6.96 5.82
C VAL A 146 -8.17 -5.86 5.09
N PHE A 147 -7.89 -5.65 3.80
CA PHE A 147 -8.62 -4.70 2.95
C PHE A 147 -10.11 -5.02 2.95
N ALA A 148 -10.50 -6.28 2.77
CA ALA A 148 -11.89 -6.73 2.81
C ALA A 148 -12.59 -6.32 4.12
N GLY A 149 -11.95 -6.60 5.26
CA GLY A 149 -12.48 -6.27 6.59
C GLY A 149 -12.67 -4.76 6.79
N LEU A 150 -11.72 -3.95 6.32
CA LEU A 150 -11.78 -2.50 6.43
C LEU A 150 -12.79 -1.89 5.46
N VAL A 151 -12.81 -2.30 4.19
CA VAL A 151 -13.78 -1.81 3.19
C VAL A 151 -15.20 -2.14 3.58
N ARG A 152 -15.48 -3.33 4.11
CA ARG A 152 -16.80 -3.69 4.62
C ARG A 152 -17.29 -2.72 5.70
N ARG A 153 -16.40 -2.20 6.56
CA ARG A 153 -16.75 -1.20 7.57
C ARG A 153 -16.97 0.19 6.98
N VAL A 154 -16.25 0.52 5.90
CA VAL A 154 -16.38 1.82 5.21
C VAL A 154 -17.65 1.87 4.37
N VAL A 155 -17.92 0.86 3.57
CA VAL A 155 -19.02 0.86 2.59
C VAL A 155 -20.35 0.38 3.19
N ARG A 156 -20.33 -0.41 4.27
CA ARG A 156 -21.49 -1.01 4.97
C ARG A 156 -22.25 -2.08 4.18
N ASP A 157 -22.47 -1.90 2.88
CA ASP A 157 -23.07 -2.92 2.01
C ASP A 157 -22.05 -4.03 1.76
N TRP A 158 -22.31 -5.23 2.27
CA TRP A 158 -21.38 -6.36 2.17
C TRP A 158 -21.18 -6.85 0.74
N ARG A 159 -22.19 -6.69 -0.15
CA ARG A 159 -22.10 -7.11 -1.55
C ARG A 159 -21.15 -6.20 -2.32
N VAL A 160 -21.31 -4.89 -2.12
CA VAL A 160 -20.39 -3.89 -2.71
C VAL A 160 -18.97 -4.07 -2.16
N ALA A 161 -18.83 -4.28 -0.84
CA ALA A 161 -17.54 -4.55 -0.24
C ALA A 161 -16.89 -5.83 -0.79
N MET A 162 -17.68 -6.88 -1.07
CA MET A 162 -17.20 -8.11 -1.68
C MET A 162 -16.75 -7.88 -3.13
N ILE A 163 -17.52 -7.16 -3.95
CA ILE A 163 -17.14 -6.78 -5.32
C ILE A 163 -15.82 -6.00 -5.29
N ALA A 164 -15.70 -4.99 -4.43
CA ALA A 164 -14.47 -4.22 -4.29
C ALA A 164 -13.28 -5.10 -3.87
N THR A 165 -13.50 -6.06 -2.98
CA THR A 165 -12.46 -7.00 -2.54
C THR A 165 -12.02 -7.93 -3.69
N PHE A 166 -12.95 -8.44 -4.48
CA PHE A 166 -12.63 -9.21 -5.69
C PHE A 166 -11.83 -8.38 -6.70
N ALA A 167 -12.24 -7.14 -6.95
CA ALA A 167 -11.53 -6.25 -7.85
C ALA A 167 -10.10 -5.99 -7.38
N PHE A 168 -9.89 -5.80 -6.08
CA PHE A 168 -8.56 -5.61 -5.50
C PHE A 168 -7.73 -6.90 -5.54
N ALA A 169 -8.29 -8.03 -5.12
CA ALA A 169 -7.60 -9.32 -5.08
C ALA A 169 -7.06 -9.75 -6.45
N PHE A 170 -7.79 -9.46 -7.51
CA PHE A 170 -7.43 -9.85 -8.88
C PHE A 170 -6.98 -8.67 -9.75
N SER A 171 -6.65 -7.52 -9.14
CA SER A 171 -6.02 -6.41 -9.84
C SER A 171 -4.62 -6.76 -10.35
N GLY A 172 -4.11 -6.00 -11.33
CA GLY A 172 -2.76 -6.19 -11.86
C GLY A 172 -1.68 -6.07 -10.79
N GLY A 173 -1.85 -5.13 -9.85
CA GLY A 173 -0.94 -4.96 -8.72
C GLY A 173 -0.84 -6.21 -7.85
N ILE A 174 -1.96 -6.72 -7.35
CA ILE A 174 -1.96 -7.97 -6.54
C ILE A 174 -1.49 -9.16 -7.35
N ALA A 175 -1.86 -9.25 -8.63
CA ALA A 175 -1.46 -10.36 -9.50
C ALA A 175 0.07 -10.49 -9.64
N VAL A 176 0.79 -9.38 -9.70
CA VAL A 176 2.27 -9.38 -9.71
C VAL A 176 2.81 -9.80 -8.34
N HIS A 177 2.38 -9.10 -7.29
CA HIS A 177 2.96 -9.25 -5.95
C HIS A 177 2.60 -10.56 -5.24
N SER A 178 1.55 -11.25 -5.65
CA SER A 178 1.23 -12.59 -5.16
C SER A 178 2.10 -13.70 -5.77
N ARG A 179 2.90 -13.40 -6.78
CA ARG A 179 3.71 -14.38 -7.52
C ARG A 179 5.21 -14.13 -7.44
N ILE A 180 5.60 -12.92 -7.13
CA ILE A 180 6.97 -12.43 -7.12
C ILE A 180 7.19 -11.66 -5.83
N LEU A 181 8.31 -11.89 -5.16
CA LEU A 181 8.66 -11.16 -3.95
C LEU A 181 9.12 -9.74 -4.31
N ARG A 182 8.33 -8.74 -3.92
CA ARG A 182 8.56 -7.32 -4.19
C ARG A 182 8.19 -6.46 -2.99
N SER A 183 8.79 -5.29 -2.88
CA SER A 183 8.57 -4.36 -1.76
C SER A 183 7.32 -3.48 -1.90
N GLU A 184 6.79 -3.30 -3.12
CA GLU A 184 5.69 -2.35 -3.38
C GLU A 184 4.40 -2.69 -2.65
N LEU A 185 4.06 -3.98 -2.55
CA LEU A 185 2.85 -4.42 -1.82
C LEU A 185 2.93 -4.06 -0.34
N VAL A 186 4.09 -4.37 0.27
CA VAL A 186 4.35 -4.10 1.70
C VAL A 186 4.50 -2.60 1.96
N ALA A 187 4.78 -1.79 0.92
CA ALA A 187 4.76 -0.34 0.99
C ALA A 187 3.35 0.24 0.85
N ALA A 188 2.57 -0.23 -0.13
CA ALA A 188 1.26 0.36 -0.47
C ALA A 188 0.16 -0.03 0.51
N CYS A 189 0.05 -1.33 0.85
CA CYS A 189 -1.06 -1.84 1.67
C CYS A 189 -1.17 -1.19 3.05
N PRO A 190 -0.08 -1.01 3.83
CA PRO A 190 -0.19 -0.31 5.10
C PRO A 190 -0.75 1.10 4.96
N VAL A 191 -0.34 1.87 3.93
CA VAL A 191 -0.84 3.24 3.71
C VAL A 191 -2.31 3.23 3.27
N ILE A 192 -2.74 2.25 2.48
CA ILE A 192 -4.15 2.05 2.13
C ILE A 192 -4.97 1.69 3.38
N PHE A 193 -4.45 0.85 4.26
CA PHE A 193 -5.10 0.54 5.53
C PHE A 193 -5.17 1.78 6.43
N ALA A 194 -4.11 2.60 6.45
CA ALA A 194 -4.14 3.90 7.13
C ALA A 194 -5.26 4.79 6.60
N LEU A 195 -5.42 4.92 5.28
CA LEU A 195 -6.53 5.65 4.67
C LEU A 195 -7.89 5.13 5.14
N LEU A 196 -8.11 3.82 5.07
CA LEU A 196 -9.38 3.21 5.49
C LEU A 196 -9.65 3.41 6.99
N ILE A 197 -8.63 3.29 7.84
CA ILE A 197 -8.71 3.59 9.28
C ILE A 197 -9.05 5.05 9.51
N LEU A 198 -8.40 5.99 8.82
CA LEU A 198 -8.66 7.42 8.92
C LEU A 198 -10.10 7.77 8.50
N ILE A 199 -10.62 7.14 7.44
CA ILE A 199 -12.02 7.29 7.03
C ILE A 199 -12.97 6.81 8.14
N LEU A 200 -12.67 5.67 8.78
CA LEU A 200 -13.49 5.14 9.87
C LEU A 200 -13.42 6.02 11.12
N VAL A 201 -12.25 6.55 11.42
CA VAL A 201 -12.01 7.46 12.55
C VAL A 201 -12.68 8.81 12.32
N GLY A 202 -12.63 9.34 11.10
CA GLY A 202 -13.29 10.58 10.71
C GLY A 202 -14.80 10.56 10.86
N ARG A 203 -15.43 9.38 10.76
CA ARG A 203 -16.86 9.17 10.96
C ARG A 203 -17.29 9.02 12.42
N ARG A 204 -16.35 8.86 13.35
CA ARG A 204 -16.62 8.67 14.78
C ARG A 204 -16.35 9.97 15.54
N ALA A 205 -17.29 10.34 16.40
CA ALA A 205 -17.03 11.36 17.42
C ALA A 205 -16.42 10.66 18.65
N GLY A 206 -15.36 11.23 19.24
CA GLY A 206 -14.90 10.85 20.57
C GLY A 206 -13.52 10.16 20.67
N GLY A 207 -13.19 9.69 21.87
CA GLY A 207 -11.86 9.32 22.37
C GLY A 207 -11.07 8.21 21.66
N ALA A 208 -11.67 7.46 20.73
CA ALA A 208 -10.95 6.47 19.93
C ALA A 208 -10.17 7.09 18.75
N ARG A 209 -10.33 8.39 18.48
CA ARG A 209 -9.69 9.08 17.36
C ARG A 209 -8.16 9.11 17.47
N PRO A 210 -7.54 9.46 18.61
CA PRO A 210 -6.08 9.44 18.74
C PRO A 210 -5.45 8.08 18.47
N LEU A 211 -6.05 6.97 18.96
CA LEU A 211 -5.54 5.61 18.70
C LEU A 211 -5.58 5.26 17.20
N GLY A 212 -6.66 5.62 16.51
CA GLY A 212 -6.77 5.41 15.07
C GLY A 212 -5.74 6.24 14.29
N LEU A 213 -5.46 7.46 14.73
CA LEU A 213 -4.41 8.31 14.14
C LEU A 213 -3.01 7.74 14.40
N ALA A 214 -2.73 7.24 15.60
CA ALA A 214 -1.46 6.57 15.92
C ALA A 214 -1.25 5.33 15.03
N ALA A 215 -2.28 4.48 14.91
CA ALA A 215 -2.23 3.30 14.06
C ALA A 215 -2.01 3.67 12.58
N ALA A 216 -2.71 4.70 12.08
CA ALA A 216 -2.54 5.17 10.71
C ALA A 216 -1.13 5.74 10.46
N ALA A 217 -0.59 6.52 11.40
CA ALA A 217 0.77 7.05 11.31
C ALA A 217 1.83 5.95 11.32
N GLY A 218 1.69 4.97 12.21
CA GLY A 218 2.56 3.79 12.23
C GLY A 218 2.53 3.03 10.89
N LEU A 219 1.35 2.79 10.35
CA LEU A 219 1.19 2.13 9.04
C LEU A 219 1.82 2.95 7.90
N CYS A 220 1.77 4.28 7.95
CA CYS A 220 2.44 5.13 6.97
C CYS A 220 3.96 4.98 7.02
N VAL A 221 4.55 4.94 8.22
CA VAL A 221 5.99 4.71 8.40
C VAL A 221 6.38 3.31 7.92
N LEU A 222 5.64 2.27 8.29
CA LEU A 222 5.86 0.91 7.79
C LEU A 222 5.82 0.84 6.25
N GLY A 223 4.96 1.64 5.61
CA GLY A 223 4.96 1.77 4.14
C GLY A 223 6.25 2.41 3.60
N LEU A 224 6.72 3.50 4.21
CA LEU A 224 7.97 4.18 3.83
C LEU A 224 9.20 3.29 3.99
N GLU A 225 9.23 2.45 5.02
CA GLU A 225 10.32 1.50 5.29
C GLU A 225 10.52 0.49 4.16
N ASN A 226 9.53 0.29 3.31
CA ASN A 226 9.64 -0.62 2.18
C ASN A 226 9.90 0.10 0.87
N LYS A 227 9.27 1.25 0.64
CA LYS A 227 9.48 1.99 -0.61
C LYS A 227 9.13 3.48 -0.46
N VAL A 228 10.04 4.33 -0.87
CA VAL A 228 9.88 5.78 -0.76
C VAL A 228 8.66 6.31 -1.54
N GLN A 229 8.24 5.65 -2.61
CA GLN A 229 7.02 6.02 -3.36
C GLN A 229 5.76 6.06 -2.50
N ALA A 230 5.73 5.38 -1.37
CA ALA A 230 4.63 5.47 -0.40
C ALA A 230 4.37 6.93 0.05
N ILE A 231 5.39 7.81 0.01
CA ILE A 231 5.25 9.23 0.36
C ILE A 231 4.20 9.94 -0.49
N LEU A 232 4.02 9.55 -1.76
CA LEU A 232 3.02 10.16 -2.65
C LEU A 232 1.60 9.89 -2.16
N LEU A 233 1.33 8.65 -1.74
CA LEU A 233 0.04 8.27 -1.17
C LEU A 233 -0.14 8.88 0.22
N ILE A 234 0.89 8.90 1.06
CA ILE A 234 0.87 9.52 2.39
C ILE A 234 0.56 11.02 2.26
N GLY A 235 1.22 11.72 1.33
CA GLY A 235 0.96 13.14 1.07
C GLY A 235 -0.47 13.43 0.60
N ALA A 236 -1.13 12.47 -0.04
CA ALA A 236 -2.52 12.60 -0.47
C ALA A 236 -3.53 12.36 0.68
N LEU A 237 -3.15 11.66 1.77
CA LEU A 237 -4.09 11.27 2.84
C LEU A 237 -4.90 12.42 3.43
N PRO A 238 -4.33 13.61 3.76
CA PRO A 238 -5.10 14.72 4.32
C PRO A 238 -6.24 15.14 3.40
N LEU A 239 -5.99 15.25 2.10
CA LEU A 239 -6.99 15.61 1.10
C LEU A 239 -8.04 14.50 0.91
N LEU A 240 -7.60 13.25 0.91
CA LEU A 240 -8.48 12.10 0.75
C LEU A 240 -9.44 11.91 1.93
N VAL A 241 -9.00 12.20 3.14
CA VAL A 241 -9.82 12.00 4.35
C VAL A 241 -10.80 13.14 4.58
N LEU A 242 -10.51 14.35 4.10
CA LEU A 242 -11.31 15.54 4.32
C LEU A 242 -12.81 15.37 3.99
N PRO A 243 -13.21 14.78 2.85
CA PRO A 243 -14.63 14.62 2.51
C PRO A 243 -15.35 13.55 3.33
N PHE A 244 -14.65 12.76 4.14
CA PHE A 244 -15.21 11.71 4.98
C PHE A 244 -15.51 12.16 6.40
N GLY A 245 -15.03 13.36 6.81
CA GLY A 245 -15.33 13.92 8.11
C GLY A 245 -16.81 14.21 8.26
N SER A 246 -17.46 13.69 9.31
CA SER A 246 -18.69 14.26 9.76
C SER A 246 -18.35 15.60 10.43
N ALA A 247 -18.87 16.71 9.93
CA ALA A 247 -18.98 17.91 10.73
C ALA A 247 -19.83 17.50 11.96
N GLY A 248 -19.14 17.13 13.03
CA GLY A 248 -19.83 16.73 14.25
C GLY A 248 -20.80 17.84 14.63
N SER A 249 -22.00 17.48 15.02
CA SER A 249 -22.99 18.37 15.61
C SER A 249 -22.51 19.02 16.92
N ALA A 250 -21.26 18.85 17.27
CA ALA A 250 -20.64 19.45 18.43
C ALA A 250 -20.41 20.94 18.15
N SER A 251 -21.34 21.72 18.57
CA SER A 251 -21.33 23.16 18.75
C SER A 251 -20.22 23.69 19.69
N VAL A 252 -19.14 22.95 19.87
CA VAL A 252 -18.02 23.31 20.74
C VAL A 252 -16.92 23.85 19.85
N GLY A 253 -16.80 25.18 19.85
CA GLY A 253 -15.74 25.88 19.12
C GLY A 253 -14.35 25.32 19.48
N PHE A 254 -13.42 25.41 18.53
CA PHE A 254 -12.02 24.93 18.62
C PHE A 254 -11.36 25.13 19.99
N TRP A 255 -11.71 26.19 20.70
CA TRP A 255 -11.15 26.57 22.01
C TRP A 255 -12.08 26.32 23.20
N ARG A 256 -13.28 25.76 22.99
CA ARG A 256 -14.26 25.53 24.07
C ARG A 256 -14.20 24.09 24.58
N ASN A 257 -13.94 23.97 25.81
CA ASN A 257 -13.92 22.81 26.70
C ASN A 257 -12.59 22.06 26.83
N PRO A 258 -11.61 22.67 27.55
CA PRO A 258 -10.30 22.06 27.72
C PRO A 258 -10.25 20.92 28.75
N ARG A 259 -11.27 20.76 29.64
CA ARG A 259 -11.07 19.95 30.85
C ARG A 259 -11.18 18.43 30.68
N SER A 260 -11.95 17.92 29.73
CA SER A 260 -12.18 16.48 29.61
C SER A 260 -11.13 15.73 28.76
N GLY A 261 -10.36 16.40 27.93
CA GLY A 261 -9.38 15.82 27.02
C GLY A 261 -7.93 15.79 27.53
N TRP A 262 -7.61 16.53 28.58
CA TRP A 262 -6.23 16.66 29.06
C TRP A 262 -5.57 15.37 29.53
N PRO A 263 -6.25 14.43 30.22
CA PRO A 263 -5.64 13.16 30.58
C PRO A 263 -5.23 12.33 29.34
N ALA A 264 -6.07 12.28 28.30
CA ALA A 264 -5.74 11.60 27.06
C ALA A 264 -4.56 12.28 26.33
N THR A 265 -4.52 13.62 26.37
CA THR A 265 -3.41 14.40 25.81
C THR A 265 -2.11 14.11 26.55
N ALA A 266 -2.14 14.04 27.90
CA ALA A 266 -0.96 13.71 28.70
C ALA A 266 -0.45 12.30 28.42
N ILE A 267 -1.35 11.31 28.33
CA ILE A 267 -0.98 9.93 27.96
C ILE A 267 -0.36 9.87 26.57
N ALA A 268 -0.96 10.53 25.58
CA ALA A 268 -0.43 10.59 24.23
C ALA A 268 0.93 11.30 24.18
N ALA A 269 1.13 12.38 24.95
CA ALA A 269 2.40 13.08 25.05
C ALA A 269 3.50 12.20 25.67
N ILE A 270 3.20 11.50 26.76
CA ILE A 270 4.14 10.56 27.39
C ILE A 270 4.52 9.46 26.39
N ALA A 271 3.54 8.87 25.69
CA ALA A 271 3.80 7.85 24.68
C ALA A 271 4.68 8.39 23.54
N ALA A 272 4.40 9.60 23.03
CA ALA A 272 5.18 10.22 21.98
C ALA A 272 6.63 10.52 22.40
N ILE A 273 6.82 11.09 23.60
CA ILE A 273 8.15 11.39 24.14
C ILE A 273 8.95 10.10 24.36
N SER A 274 8.31 9.07 24.95
CA SER A 274 8.96 7.78 25.16
C SER A 274 9.36 7.10 23.85
N ALA A 275 8.47 7.09 22.85
CA ALA A 275 8.75 6.53 21.54
C ALA A 275 9.84 7.35 20.80
N ALA A 276 9.81 8.67 20.88
CA ALA A 276 10.83 9.55 20.30
C ALA A 276 12.20 9.32 20.94
N ALA A 277 12.26 9.22 22.28
CA ALA A 277 13.49 8.93 22.99
C ALA A 277 14.08 7.57 22.60
N ALA A 278 13.24 6.54 22.49
CA ALA A 278 13.67 5.21 22.04
C ALA A 278 14.12 5.20 20.57
N ALA A 279 13.47 5.97 19.70
CA ALA A 279 13.82 6.08 18.30
C ALA A 279 14.96 7.09 18.02
N TRP A 280 15.42 7.83 19.03
CA TRP A 280 16.43 8.88 18.87
C TRP A 280 17.70 8.43 18.14
N PRO A 281 18.26 7.23 18.40
CA PRO A 281 19.43 6.74 17.67
C PRO A 281 19.21 6.66 16.16
N LEU A 282 17.97 6.49 15.71
CA LEU A 282 17.62 6.45 14.28
C LEU A 282 17.29 7.84 13.72
N ILE A 283 16.50 8.64 14.45
CA ILE A 283 16.01 9.93 13.95
C ILE A 283 17.00 11.07 14.12
N GLY A 284 17.89 10.98 15.10
CA GLY A 284 18.85 12.04 15.44
C GLY A 284 19.75 12.43 14.26
N ILE A 285 20.10 11.45 13.41
CA ILE A 285 20.89 11.70 12.20
C ILE A 285 20.21 12.69 11.24
N GLY A 286 18.88 12.73 11.19
CA GLY A 286 18.12 13.66 10.35
C GLY A 286 18.21 15.13 10.83
N PHE A 287 18.71 15.36 12.03
CA PHE A 287 18.93 16.67 12.64
C PHE A 287 20.41 17.03 12.75
N ASP A 288 21.31 16.13 12.38
CA ASP A 288 22.75 16.38 12.39
C ASP A 288 23.27 16.63 10.96
N ARG A 289 23.58 17.89 10.68
CA ARG A 289 24.06 18.30 9.36
C ARG A 289 25.35 17.58 8.95
N ALA A 290 26.29 17.36 9.87
CA ALA A 290 27.55 16.71 9.56
C ALA A 290 27.35 15.24 9.13
N SER A 291 26.47 14.54 9.81
CA SER A 291 26.08 13.17 9.46
C SER A 291 25.39 13.10 8.08
N LEU A 292 24.56 14.08 7.74
CA LEU A 292 23.91 14.16 6.43
C LEU A 292 24.90 14.49 5.30
N GLU A 293 25.89 15.35 5.57
CA GLU A 293 26.98 15.63 4.64
C GLU A 293 27.83 14.36 4.39
N ALA A 294 28.15 13.63 5.43
CA ALA A 294 28.88 12.36 5.33
C ALA A 294 28.10 11.28 4.57
N ALA A 295 26.77 11.32 4.65
CA ALA A 295 25.87 10.43 3.90
C ALA A 295 25.57 10.91 2.47
N HIS A 296 26.30 11.92 1.97
CA HIS A 296 26.14 12.50 0.63
C HIS A 296 24.70 12.94 0.32
N PHE A 297 24.08 13.61 1.28
CA PHE A 297 22.72 14.15 1.12
C PHE A 297 22.65 15.18 -0.01
N HIS A 298 21.48 15.29 -0.63
CA HIS A 298 21.27 16.17 -1.78
C HIS A 298 21.67 17.63 -1.47
N PRO A 299 22.47 18.29 -2.33
CA PRO A 299 22.99 19.62 -2.07
C PRO A 299 21.93 20.69 -1.76
N LEU A 300 20.74 20.57 -2.37
CA LEU A 300 19.63 21.48 -2.11
C LEU A 300 19.15 21.39 -0.65
N LEU A 301 19.08 20.19 -0.09
CA LEU A 301 18.68 20.00 1.31
C LEU A 301 19.76 20.43 2.29
N LEU A 302 21.03 20.15 1.99
CA LEU A 302 22.16 20.56 2.81
C LEU A 302 22.35 22.07 2.81
N GLY A 303 22.26 22.73 1.64
CA GLY A 303 22.44 24.17 1.50
C GLY A 303 21.38 25.00 2.22
N HIS A 304 20.17 24.44 2.38
CA HIS A 304 19.03 25.10 3.04
C HIS A 304 18.51 24.31 4.25
N PHE A 305 19.38 23.61 4.95
CA PHE A 305 19.03 22.66 6.00
C PHE A 305 18.01 23.19 7.02
N GLY A 306 18.29 24.36 7.63
CA GLY A 306 17.38 24.97 8.61
C GLY A 306 16.02 25.37 8.03
N ILE A 307 16.00 25.85 6.78
CA ILE A 307 14.76 26.23 6.09
C ILE A 307 13.88 25.01 5.83
N TRP A 308 14.46 23.90 5.38
CA TRP A 308 13.70 22.66 5.16
C TRP A 308 13.12 22.11 6.45
N GLN A 309 13.88 22.10 7.54
CA GLN A 309 13.39 21.67 8.84
C GLN A 309 12.23 22.55 9.34
N ALA A 310 12.38 23.86 9.23
CA ALA A 310 11.32 24.80 9.61
C ALA A 310 10.08 24.66 8.70
N ALA A 311 10.25 24.51 7.38
CA ALA A 311 9.16 24.33 6.43
C ALA A 311 8.39 23.03 6.70
N LEU A 312 9.08 21.93 7.01
CA LEU A 312 8.44 20.66 7.35
C LEU A 312 7.60 20.78 8.62
N LEU A 313 8.15 21.38 9.68
CA LEU A 313 7.42 21.62 10.93
C LEU A 313 6.21 22.54 10.72
N ALA A 314 6.37 23.60 9.94
CA ALA A 314 5.28 24.52 9.59
C ALA A 314 4.19 23.82 8.80
N LEU A 315 4.55 22.96 7.84
CA LEU A 315 3.61 22.15 7.05
C LEU A 315 2.80 21.21 7.95
N ILE A 316 3.48 20.44 8.80
CA ILE A 316 2.83 19.51 9.74
C ILE A 316 1.90 20.26 10.69
N GLY A 317 2.38 21.32 11.32
CA GLY A 317 1.60 22.16 12.22
C GLY A 317 0.41 22.83 11.52
N GLY A 318 0.63 23.38 10.32
CA GLY A 318 -0.41 24.00 9.50
C GLY A 318 -1.50 23.01 9.10
N CYS A 319 -1.13 21.80 8.65
CA CYS A 319 -2.08 20.73 8.33
C CYS A 319 -2.92 20.33 9.56
N MET A 320 -2.30 20.20 10.73
CA MET A 320 -3.01 19.85 11.96
C MET A 320 -3.98 20.95 12.41
N ILE A 321 -3.57 22.22 12.33
CA ILE A 321 -4.43 23.35 12.66
C ILE A 321 -5.60 23.43 11.68
N ALA A 322 -5.35 23.32 10.38
CA ALA A 322 -6.39 23.32 9.35
C ALA A 322 -7.39 22.16 9.56
N PHE A 323 -6.89 20.98 9.84
CA PHE A 323 -7.72 19.81 10.14
C PHE A 323 -8.60 20.04 11.38
N ALA A 324 -8.00 20.56 12.46
CA ALA A 324 -8.72 20.88 13.68
C ALA A 324 -9.81 21.95 13.46
N ALA A 325 -9.50 23.00 12.68
CA ALA A 325 -10.45 24.07 12.36
C ALA A 325 -11.61 23.56 11.48
N ILE A 326 -11.31 22.79 10.41
CA ILE A 326 -12.32 22.26 9.49
C ILE A 326 -13.25 21.26 10.19
N TRP A 327 -12.71 20.39 11.03
CA TRP A 327 -13.47 19.37 11.73
C TRP A 327 -13.97 19.82 13.10
N ARG A 328 -13.71 21.05 13.49
CA ARG A 328 -14.16 21.67 14.74
C ARG A 328 -13.86 20.83 15.98
N ILE A 329 -12.66 20.27 16.08
CA ILE A 329 -12.19 19.53 17.25
C ILE A 329 -11.59 20.47 18.30
N SER A 330 -11.60 20.05 19.58
CA SER A 330 -11.05 20.83 20.68
C SER A 330 -9.52 20.92 20.63
N ALA A 331 -8.94 21.93 21.30
CA ALA A 331 -7.49 22.08 21.39
C ALA A 331 -6.82 20.85 22.05
N SER A 332 -7.41 20.33 23.13
CA SER A 332 -6.89 19.11 23.79
C SER A 332 -6.94 17.88 22.89
N GLU A 333 -8.00 17.69 22.11
CA GLU A 333 -8.10 16.59 21.16
C GLU A 333 -7.13 16.78 20.00
N THR A 334 -6.89 18.00 19.55
CA THR A 334 -5.89 18.30 18.52
C THR A 334 -4.49 17.93 19.00
N LEU A 335 -4.10 18.39 20.20
CA LEU A 335 -2.81 18.04 20.78
C LEU A 335 -2.67 16.54 21.05
N ALA A 336 -3.70 15.88 21.58
CA ALA A 336 -3.71 14.45 21.75
C ALA A 336 -3.52 13.71 20.40
N SER A 337 -4.13 14.22 19.34
CA SER A 337 -3.98 13.67 17.99
C SER A 337 -2.57 13.84 17.43
N MET A 338 -1.95 15.02 17.63
CA MET A 338 -0.57 15.27 17.22
C MET A 338 0.42 14.34 17.94
N PHE A 339 0.30 14.21 19.26
CA PHE A 339 1.14 13.30 20.02
C PHE A 339 0.89 11.84 19.66
N ALA A 340 -0.36 11.46 19.40
CA ALA A 340 -0.69 10.11 18.96
C ALA A 340 -0.07 9.77 17.58
N ILE A 341 -0.11 10.70 16.62
CA ILE A 341 0.57 10.56 15.33
C ILE A 341 2.07 10.36 15.54
N ALA A 342 2.69 11.22 16.34
CA ALA A 342 4.12 11.12 16.65
C ALA A 342 4.47 9.79 17.34
N ALA A 343 3.68 9.38 18.34
CA ALA A 343 3.87 8.09 19.02
C ALA A 343 3.79 6.91 18.06
N GLY A 344 2.77 6.89 17.19
CA GLY A 344 2.60 5.84 16.20
C GLY A 344 3.74 5.78 15.21
N ALA A 345 4.17 6.93 14.68
CA ALA A 345 5.26 7.02 13.72
C ALA A 345 6.60 6.55 14.33
N PHE A 346 6.96 7.05 15.50
CA PHE A 346 8.21 6.67 16.16
C PHE A 346 8.22 5.21 16.62
N THR A 347 7.09 4.69 17.08
CA THR A 347 6.98 3.27 17.44
C THR A 347 7.19 2.36 16.23
N ALA A 348 6.62 2.72 15.08
CA ALA A 348 6.84 1.95 13.86
C ALA A 348 8.30 1.98 13.42
N LEU A 349 8.95 3.15 13.48
CA LEU A 349 10.35 3.29 13.13
C LEU A 349 11.27 2.38 13.97
N LEU A 350 10.89 2.07 15.21
CA LEU A 350 11.65 1.14 16.07
C LEU A 350 11.74 -0.29 15.48
N ALA A 351 10.85 -0.66 14.58
CA ALA A 351 10.94 -1.95 13.89
C ALA A 351 12.25 -2.11 13.11
N LEU A 352 12.83 -1.01 12.61
CA LEU A 352 14.10 -1.03 11.91
C LEU A 352 15.31 -1.22 12.84
N ASN A 353 15.17 -0.88 14.13
CA ASN A 353 16.29 -0.99 15.10
C ASN A 353 16.75 -2.42 15.34
N ILE A 354 16.02 -3.41 14.83
CA ILE A 354 16.34 -4.83 14.96
C ILE A 354 17.63 -5.18 14.18
N GLU A 355 17.79 -4.63 12.97
CA GLU A 355 18.85 -5.02 12.04
C GLU A 355 19.59 -3.82 11.39
N TYR A 356 19.07 -2.62 11.54
CA TYR A 356 19.56 -1.45 10.82
C TYR A 356 20.03 -0.36 11.78
N ASN A 357 21.05 0.39 11.36
CA ASN A 357 21.54 1.58 12.05
C ASN A 357 20.99 2.85 11.40
N ALA A 358 21.26 4.00 12.02
CA ALA A 358 20.76 5.29 11.56
C ALA A 358 21.18 5.63 10.11
N GLY A 359 22.40 5.32 9.71
CA GLY A 359 22.89 5.59 8.36
C GLY A 359 22.15 4.80 7.29
N ASN A 360 21.74 3.58 7.59
CA ASN A 360 20.98 2.74 6.67
C ASN A 360 19.55 3.22 6.44
N VAL A 361 18.91 3.85 7.46
CA VAL A 361 17.48 4.20 7.42
C VAL A 361 17.22 5.65 7.00
N ILE A 362 18.24 6.37 6.55
CA ILE A 362 18.15 7.79 6.23
C ILE A 362 17.05 8.11 5.19
N ALA A 363 16.80 7.21 4.24
CA ALA A 363 15.75 7.37 3.24
C ALA A 363 14.33 7.31 3.83
N VAL A 364 14.16 6.67 5.00
CA VAL A 364 12.88 6.64 5.73
C VAL A 364 12.71 7.92 6.55
N ILE A 365 13.79 8.37 7.18
CA ILE A 365 13.81 9.58 8.00
C ILE A 365 13.58 10.83 7.15
N ASN A 366 14.20 10.87 5.97
CA ASN A 366 14.03 11.96 5.01
C ASN A 366 13.72 11.44 3.60
N PRO A 367 12.47 11.04 3.33
CA PRO A 367 12.07 10.51 2.03
C PRO A 367 12.19 11.52 0.88
N LEU A 368 12.25 12.84 1.18
CA LEU A 368 12.43 13.89 0.19
C LEU A 368 13.79 13.78 -0.50
N GLU A 369 14.84 13.38 0.22
CA GLU A 369 16.17 13.10 -0.33
C GLU A 369 16.11 12.15 -1.51
N LYS A 370 15.48 10.99 -1.32
CA LYS A 370 15.38 9.97 -2.36
C LYS A 370 14.51 10.44 -3.54
N MET A 371 13.49 11.25 -3.27
CA MET A 371 12.66 11.84 -4.31
C MET A 371 13.43 12.85 -5.17
N LEU A 372 14.28 13.68 -4.57
CA LEU A 372 15.14 14.62 -5.28
C LEU A 372 16.20 13.90 -6.10
N THR A 373 16.89 12.92 -5.53
CA THR A 373 17.88 12.09 -6.24
C THR A 373 17.26 11.44 -7.49
N PHE A 374 16.02 10.95 -7.40
CA PHE A 374 15.32 10.42 -8.56
C PHE A 374 14.92 11.49 -9.58
N ALA A 375 14.57 12.68 -9.12
CA ALA A 375 14.25 13.79 -10.02
C ALA A 375 15.48 14.20 -10.83
N ASP A 376 16.64 14.34 -10.20
CA ASP A 376 17.89 14.72 -10.85
C ASP A 376 18.39 13.69 -11.85
N ALA A 377 18.37 12.41 -11.48
CA ALA A 377 18.78 11.32 -12.38
C ALA A 377 17.97 11.31 -13.70
N ASN A 378 16.72 11.80 -13.66
CA ASN A 378 15.85 11.85 -14.84
C ASN A 378 15.89 13.20 -15.57
N THR A 379 16.58 14.23 -15.04
CA THR A 379 16.62 15.57 -15.62
C THR A 379 17.96 15.95 -16.25
N ALA A 380 18.93 15.03 -16.22
CA ALA A 380 20.27 15.25 -16.79
C ALA A 380 20.25 15.70 -18.27
N ASP A 381 19.21 15.33 -19.02
CA ASP A 381 19.07 15.62 -20.44
C ASP A 381 18.30 16.93 -20.75
N VAL A 382 17.79 17.66 -19.75
CA VAL A 382 16.98 18.87 -19.97
C VAL A 382 17.76 20.12 -19.62
N ALA A 383 18.30 20.77 -20.64
CA ALA A 383 19.03 22.04 -20.52
C ALA A 383 18.17 23.17 -19.94
N SER A 384 18.78 23.97 -19.04
CA SER A 384 18.49 25.35 -18.65
C SER A 384 17.03 25.81 -18.49
N GLY A 385 16.40 25.45 -17.38
CA GLY A 385 15.18 26.10 -16.88
C GLY A 385 15.17 26.14 -15.34
N SER A 386 14.31 26.97 -14.73
CA SER A 386 14.17 26.97 -13.28
C SER A 386 13.68 25.57 -12.82
N GLN A 387 14.21 25.07 -11.73
CA GLN A 387 13.84 23.75 -11.16
C GLN A 387 12.32 23.58 -10.96
N LEU A 388 11.65 24.67 -10.61
CA LEU A 388 10.20 24.67 -10.37
C LEU A 388 9.41 24.49 -11.69
N TRP A 389 9.85 25.11 -12.79
CA TRP A 389 9.24 24.92 -14.09
C TRP A 389 9.42 23.50 -14.64
N ARG A 390 10.56 22.90 -14.38
CA ARG A 390 10.81 21.49 -14.72
C ARG A 390 9.85 20.55 -14.00
N ILE A 391 9.69 20.70 -12.68
CA ILE A 391 8.75 19.88 -11.90
C ILE A 391 7.32 20.05 -12.42
N LEU A 392 6.92 21.29 -12.73
CA LEU A 392 5.58 21.57 -13.24
C LEU A 392 5.36 20.97 -14.62
N SER A 393 6.29 21.11 -15.56
CA SER A 393 6.19 20.51 -16.90
C SER A 393 6.11 18.99 -16.83
N LEU A 394 6.92 18.36 -15.96
CA LEU A 394 6.89 16.93 -15.72
C LEU A 394 5.55 16.44 -15.19
N LEU A 395 4.96 17.20 -14.27
CA LEU A 395 3.64 16.88 -13.73
C LEU A 395 2.56 16.99 -14.81
N LEU A 396 2.59 18.04 -15.63
CA LEU A 396 1.63 18.26 -16.72
C LEU A 396 1.73 17.16 -17.79
N ASP A 397 2.94 16.81 -18.22
CA ASP A 397 3.18 15.70 -19.15
C ASP A 397 2.73 14.36 -18.56
N GLY A 398 3.00 14.16 -17.26
CA GLY A 398 2.54 13.00 -16.51
C GLY A 398 1.02 12.90 -16.49
N VAL A 399 0.32 14.00 -16.17
CA VAL A 399 -1.16 14.05 -16.16
C VAL A 399 -1.72 13.75 -17.54
N GLY A 400 -1.17 14.36 -18.61
CA GLY A 400 -1.59 14.09 -19.98
C GLY A 400 -1.46 12.61 -20.35
N SER A 401 -0.31 12.00 -20.04
CA SER A 401 -0.04 10.59 -20.28
C SER A 401 -0.99 9.66 -19.50
N VAL A 402 -1.29 9.99 -18.23
CA VAL A 402 -2.22 9.22 -17.41
C VAL A 402 -3.64 9.33 -17.94
N LEU A 403 -4.12 10.53 -18.28
CA LEU A 403 -5.45 10.73 -18.82
C LEU A 403 -5.63 9.98 -20.16
N ALA A 404 -4.63 9.97 -21.03
CA ALA A 404 -4.64 9.19 -22.25
C ALA A 404 -4.80 7.67 -21.94
N ARG A 405 -4.04 7.15 -20.99
CA ARG A 405 -4.14 5.73 -20.59
C ARG A 405 -5.46 5.37 -19.90
N TYR A 406 -6.08 6.32 -19.20
CA TYR A 406 -7.39 6.12 -18.56
C TYR A 406 -8.54 6.21 -19.57
N SER A 407 -8.32 6.86 -20.72
CA SER A 407 -9.34 7.05 -21.74
C SER A 407 -9.35 5.94 -22.81
N PHE A 408 -8.17 5.37 -23.10
CA PHE A 408 -8.00 4.42 -24.22
C PHE A 408 -7.70 3.01 -23.75
N VAL A 409 -8.64 2.10 -23.99
CA VAL A 409 -8.48 0.65 -23.72
C VAL A 409 -7.44 0.02 -24.63
N LEU A 410 -7.35 0.50 -25.87
CA LEU A 410 -6.46 -0.04 -26.90
C LEU A 410 -5.06 0.60 -26.91
N HIS A 411 -4.70 1.31 -25.85
CA HIS A 411 -3.34 1.83 -25.69
C HIS A 411 -2.33 0.67 -25.58
N SER A 412 -1.09 0.86 -26.06
CA SER A 412 -0.01 -0.14 -25.99
C SER A 412 0.27 -0.67 -24.58
N SER A 413 -0.04 0.12 -23.56
CA SER A 413 0.02 -0.25 -22.15
C SER A 413 -1.22 0.29 -21.44
N PRO A 414 -2.42 -0.31 -21.66
CA PRO A 414 -3.65 0.17 -21.05
C PRO A 414 -3.59 -0.05 -19.53
N ARG A 415 -4.20 0.88 -18.79
CA ARG A 415 -4.40 0.66 -17.36
C ARG A 415 -5.54 -0.33 -17.14
N PRO A 416 -5.34 -1.42 -16.39
CA PRO A 416 -6.41 -2.39 -16.14
C PRO A 416 -7.67 -1.79 -15.51
N THR A 417 -7.52 -0.74 -14.68
CA THR A 417 -8.64 -0.05 -14.01
C THR A 417 -9.45 0.89 -14.90
N VAL A 418 -9.12 1.05 -16.18
CA VAL A 418 -9.85 1.96 -17.10
C VAL A 418 -11.34 1.65 -17.16
N PHE A 419 -11.73 0.37 -17.10
CA PHE A 419 -13.12 -0.04 -17.10
C PHE A 419 -13.89 0.44 -15.86
N LEU A 420 -13.21 0.54 -14.72
CA LEU A 420 -13.79 1.10 -13.51
C LEU A 420 -13.95 2.62 -13.61
N VAL A 421 -12.99 3.32 -14.23
CA VAL A 421 -13.07 4.77 -14.45
C VAL A 421 -14.28 5.12 -15.32
N TRP A 422 -14.61 4.30 -16.30
CA TRP A 422 -15.83 4.48 -17.11
C TRP A 422 -17.12 4.39 -16.30
N LEU A 423 -17.13 3.65 -15.18
CA LEU A 423 -18.25 3.64 -14.24
C LEU A 423 -18.20 4.84 -13.29
N ILE A 424 -17.02 5.20 -12.82
CA ILE A 424 -16.80 6.21 -11.78
C ILE A 424 -17.17 7.60 -12.27
N VAL A 425 -16.70 8.02 -13.45
CA VAL A 425 -16.94 9.38 -13.97
C VAL A 425 -18.45 9.68 -14.15
N PRO A 426 -19.22 8.87 -14.87
CA PRO A 426 -20.68 9.08 -14.92
C PRO A 426 -21.34 8.92 -13.55
N GLY A 427 -20.84 8.02 -12.69
CA GLY A 427 -21.33 7.84 -11.33
C GLY A 427 -21.18 9.10 -10.47
N ILE A 428 -20.05 9.80 -10.55
CA ILE A 428 -19.80 11.10 -9.88
C ILE A 428 -20.84 12.13 -10.34
N ILE A 429 -21.01 12.26 -11.67
CA ILE A 429 -21.97 13.21 -12.26
C ILE A 429 -23.40 12.91 -11.79
N LEU A 430 -23.77 11.64 -11.80
CA LEU A 430 -25.12 11.21 -11.39
C LEU A 430 -25.35 11.45 -9.89
N ALA A 431 -24.40 11.09 -9.04
CA ALA A 431 -24.45 11.32 -7.59
C ALA A 431 -24.57 12.83 -7.29
N TRP A 432 -23.79 13.66 -7.98
CA TRP A 432 -23.85 15.11 -7.85
C TRP A 432 -25.23 15.68 -8.22
N ARG A 433 -25.77 15.25 -9.37
CA ARG A 433 -27.12 15.67 -9.84
C ARG A 433 -28.25 15.24 -8.92
N ARG A 434 -28.05 14.16 -8.16
CA ARG A 434 -29.05 13.66 -7.20
C ARG A 434 -28.93 14.26 -5.80
N GLY A 435 -27.99 15.17 -5.60
CA GLY A 435 -27.75 15.79 -4.31
C GLY A 435 -26.85 14.99 -3.36
N GLU A 436 -26.36 13.81 -3.79
CA GLU A 436 -25.40 12.99 -3.04
C GLU A 436 -23.98 13.56 -3.15
N LYS A 437 -23.86 14.87 -2.85
CA LYS A 437 -22.64 15.65 -3.05
C LYS A 437 -21.44 15.10 -2.30
N GLN A 438 -21.67 14.55 -1.10
CA GLN A 438 -20.59 13.97 -0.28
C GLN A 438 -19.98 12.76 -0.96
N ALA A 439 -20.78 11.80 -1.42
CA ALA A 439 -20.29 10.61 -2.13
C ALA A 439 -19.58 10.98 -3.44
N ALA A 440 -20.14 11.94 -4.20
CA ALA A 440 -19.53 12.45 -5.41
C ALA A 440 -18.15 13.09 -5.14
N THR A 441 -18.04 13.92 -4.09
CA THR A 441 -16.77 14.55 -3.70
C THR A 441 -15.75 13.51 -3.23
N GLN A 442 -16.17 12.53 -2.43
CA GLN A 442 -15.30 11.44 -1.98
C GLN A 442 -14.73 10.66 -3.16
N ALA A 443 -15.57 10.26 -4.09
CA ALA A 443 -15.14 9.51 -5.28
C ALA A 443 -14.24 10.35 -6.20
N LEU A 444 -14.56 11.63 -6.38
CA LEU A 444 -13.75 12.56 -7.17
C LEU A 444 -12.34 12.74 -6.57
N MET A 445 -12.23 12.95 -5.26
CA MET A 445 -10.94 13.13 -4.59
C MET A 445 -10.07 11.87 -4.68
N LEU A 446 -10.68 10.68 -4.53
CA LEU A 446 -9.98 9.41 -4.69
C LEU A 446 -9.46 9.24 -6.14
N LEU A 447 -10.27 9.57 -7.13
CA LEU A 447 -9.87 9.49 -8.54
C LEU A 447 -8.75 10.50 -8.87
N LEU A 448 -8.88 11.75 -8.42
CA LEU A 448 -7.86 12.79 -8.64
C LEU A 448 -6.53 12.43 -7.96
N ALA A 449 -6.57 11.87 -6.76
CA ALA A 449 -5.37 11.39 -6.10
C ALA A 449 -4.71 10.23 -6.87
N ALA A 450 -5.48 9.29 -7.39
CA ALA A 450 -4.97 8.21 -8.21
C ALA A 450 -4.27 8.75 -9.49
N ILE A 451 -4.90 9.72 -10.17
CA ILE A 451 -4.32 10.39 -11.35
C ILE A 451 -3.03 11.12 -10.97
N GLY A 452 -3.02 11.89 -9.87
CA GLY A 452 -1.85 12.65 -9.43
C GLY A 452 -0.66 11.75 -9.04
N ILE A 453 -0.91 10.66 -8.30
CA ILE A 453 0.11 9.68 -7.92
C ILE A 453 0.67 8.98 -9.15
N ASP A 454 -0.18 8.54 -10.07
CA ASP A 454 0.26 7.92 -11.32
C ASP A 454 1.03 8.91 -12.22
N ALA A 455 0.61 10.17 -12.29
CA ALA A 455 1.30 11.21 -13.05
C ALA A 455 2.74 11.42 -12.58
N LEU A 456 2.97 11.43 -11.27
CA LEU A 456 4.30 11.48 -10.68
C LEU A 456 5.11 10.19 -10.90
N GLY A 457 4.43 9.07 -11.11
CA GLY A 457 5.02 7.76 -11.40
C GLY A 457 5.31 7.49 -12.89
N VAL A 458 4.81 8.30 -13.83
CA VAL A 458 4.88 8.06 -15.30
C VAL A 458 6.29 7.81 -15.80
N ARG A 459 7.29 8.50 -15.26
CA ARG A 459 8.69 8.36 -15.66
C ARG A 459 9.28 6.97 -15.40
N ARG A 460 8.71 6.21 -14.46
CA ARG A 460 9.07 4.80 -14.23
C ARG A 460 8.27 3.82 -15.10
N GLY A 461 7.54 4.33 -16.10
CA GLY A 461 6.90 3.54 -17.13
C GLY A 461 5.52 3.02 -16.79
N LEU A 462 4.85 3.45 -15.71
CA LEU A 462 3.51 3.01 -15.27
C LEU A 462 3.31 1.48 -15.44
N LYS A 463 4.24 0.71 -14.91
CA LYS A 463 4.17 -0.75 -14.94
C LYS A 463 3.12 -1.26 -13.96
N SER A 464 2.58 -2.44 -14.22
CA SER A 464 1.49 -3.05 -13.44
C SER A 464 1.79 -3.19 -11.95
N GLU A 465 3.06 -3.35 -11.56
CA GLU A 465 3.48 -3.41 -10.17
C GLU A 465 3.23 -2.13 -9.37
N TYR A 466 3.26 -0.95 -10.00
CA TYR A 466 3.03 0.33 -9.32
C TYR A 466 1.55 0.67 -9.14
N PHE A 467 0.64 0.03 -9.88
CA PHE A 467 -0.78 0.25 -9.71
C PHE A 467 -1.32 -0.20 -8.36
N ILE A 468 -0.53 -0.95 -7.59
CA ILE A 468 -0.90 -1.30 -6.21
C ILE A 468 -1.12 -0.07 -5.31
N PHE A 469 -0.48 1.08 -5.63
CA PHE A 469 -0.66 2.33 -4.88
C PHE A 469 -1.97 3.06 -5.23
N THR A 470 -2.53 2.84 -6.41
CA THR A 470 -3.63 3.66 -6.94
C THR A 470 -4.89 2.86 -7.30
N ASP A 471 -4.78 1.58 -7.66
CA ASP A 471 -5.94 0.71 -7.89
C ASP A 471 -6.93 0.70 -6.72
N PRO A 472 -6.50 0.60 -5.44
CA PRO A 472 -7.43 0.63 -4.32
C PRO A 472 -8.22 1.93 -4.20
N LEU A 473 -7.65 3.06 -4.62
CA LEU A 473 -8.33 4.36 -4.59
C LEU A 473 -9.47 4.37 -5.62
N ILE A 474 -9.21 3.89 -6.83
CA ILE A 474 -10.19 3.81 -7.92
C ILE A 474 -11.29 2.82 -7.53
N ILE A 475 -10.93 1.65 -7.00
CA ILE A 475 -11.86 0.63 -6.54
C ILE A 475 -12.74 1.17 -5.41
N LEU A 476 -12.17 1.88 -4.44
CA LEU A 476 -12.91 2.48 -3.34
C LEU A 476 -13.87 3.57 -3.82
N ALA A 477 -13.45 4.41 -4.78
CA ALA A 477 -14.32 5.41 -5.41
C ALA A 477 -15.55 4.74 -6.06
N GLY A 478 -15.32 3.69 -6.85
CA GLY A 478 -16.40 2.91 -7.46
C GLY A 478 -17.31 2.25 -6.42
N ALA A 479 -16.75 1.71 -5.35
CA ALA A 479 -17.52 1.09 -4.28
C ALA A 479 -18.42 2.09 -3.53
N ILE A 480 -17.93 3.30 -3.25
CA ILE A 480 -18.71 4.36 -2.60
C ILE A 480 -19.90 4.76 -3.48
N LEU A 481 -19.65 4.99 -4.77
CA LEU A 481 -20.70 5.34 -5.72
C LEU A 481 -21.73 4.22 -5.89
N LEU A 482 -21.27 2.98 -6.04
CA LEU A 482 -22.17 1.83 -6.18
C LEU A 482 -23.05 1.64 -4.94
N ALA A 483 -22.50 1.82 -3.74
CA ALA A 483 -23.25 1.75 -2.50
C ALA A 483 -24.30 2.85 -2.40
N THR A 484 -23.96 4.07 -2.84
CA THR A 484 -24.88 5.22 -2.81
C THR A 484 -25.97 5.11 -3.89
N LEU A 485 -25.60 4.64 -5.08
CA LEU A 485 -26.52 4.52 -6.21
C LEU A 485 -27.37 3.24 -6.17
N SER A 486 -27.16 2.34 -5.21
CA SER A 486 -27.91 1.09 -5.09
C SER A 486 -29.41 1.28 -4.82
N ASP A 487 -29.80 2.40 -4.20
CA ASP A 487 -31.20 2.74 -3.90
C ASP A 487 -31.99 3.26 -5.11
N LEU A 488 -31.35 3.35 -6.29
CA LEU A 488 -31.98 3.87 -7.49
C LEU A 488 -32.83 2.83 -8.22
N ARG A 489 -33.82 3.30 -9.01
CA ARG A 489 -34.63 2.45 -9.92
C ARG A 489 -33.77 1.62 -10.89
N PHE A 490 -32.55 2.04 -11.16
CA PHE A 490 -31.58 1.34 -12.00
C PHE A 490 -30.72 0.32 -11.25
N HIS A 491 -30.94 0.09 -9.95
CA HIS A 491 -30.08 -0.85 -9.19
C HIS A 491 -30.05 -2.27 -9.80
N LYS A 492 -31.13 -2.68 -10.48
CA LYS A 492 -31.17 -3.96 -11.21
C LYS A 492 -30.07 -4.11 -12.26
N TRP A 493 -29.66 -3.00 -12.86
CA TRP A 493 -28.59 -2.96 -13.87
C TRP A 493 -27.24 -2.52 -13.31
N ALA A 494 -27.22 -1.73 -12.22
CA ALA A 494 -26.00 -1.23 -11.63
C ALA A 494 -25.07 -2.38 -11.18
N TYR A 495 -25.59 -3.37 -10.48
CA TYR A 495 -24.79 -4.53 -10.06
C TYR A 495 -24.30 -5.40 -11.24
N PRO A 496 -25.14 -5.80 -12.20
CA PRO A 496 -24.67 -6.52 -13.38
C PRO A 496 -23.60 -5.74 -14.18
N VAL A 497 -23.81 -4.47 -14.44
CA VAL A 497 -22.84 -3.62 -15.15
C VAL A 497 -21.54 -3.51 -14.38
N ALA A 498 -21.61 -3.25 -13.07
CA ALA A 498 -20.42 -3.23 -12.22
C ALA A 498 -19.69 -4.58 -12.25
N ALA A 499 -20.40 -5.71 -12.17
CA ALA A 499 -19.81 -7.03 -12.21
C ALA A 499 -19.08 -7.29 -13.54
N VAL A 500 -19.66 -6.88 -14.68
CA VAL A 500 -19.00 -6.98 -15.98
C VAL A 500 -17.74 -6.12 -16.05
N LEU A 501 -17.81 -4.85 -15.61
CA LEU A 501 -16.66 -3.96 -15.62
C LEU A 501 -15.54 -4.42 -14.67
N PHE A 502 -15.90 -4.93 -13.48
CA PHE A 502 -14.93 -5.57 -12.58
C PHE A 502 -14.36 -6.87 -13.17
N GLY A 503 -15.17 -7.66 -13.86
CA GLY A 503 -14.72 -8.84 -14.58
C GLY A 503 -13.69 -8.51 -15.66
N LEU A 504 -13.94 -7.47 -16.46
CA LEU A 504 -12.99 -6.95 -17.43
C LEU A 504 -11.71 -6.41 -16.77
N HIS A 505 -11.85 -5.68 -15.67
CA HIS A 505 -10.70 -5.23 -14.86
C HIS A 505 -9.84 -6.42 -14.41
N ILE A 506 -10.46 -7.47 -13.89
CA ILE A 506 -9.76 -8.70 -13.47
C ILE A 506 -9.06 -9.36 -14.65
N ALA A 507 -9.76 -9.55 -15.75
CA ALA A 507 -9.22 -10.22 -16.95
C ALA A 507 -7.99 -9.47 -17.49
N VAL A 508 -8.07 -8.15 -17.64
CA VAL A 508 -6.96 -7.31 -18.10
C VAL A 508 -5.84 -7.25 -17.05
N GLY A 509 -6.18 -7.16 -15.77
CA GLY A 509 -5.20 -7.15 -14.67
C GLY A 509 -4.39 -8.44 -14.58
N GLN A 510 -4.95 -9.58 -14.94
CA GLN A 510 -4.26 -10.88 -14.96
C GLN A 510 -3.49 -11.15 -16.26
N ALA A 511 -3.82 -10.47 -17.36
CA ALA A 511 -3.26 -10.77 -18.69
C ALA A 511 -1.73 -10.59 -18.74
N GLU A 512 -1.20 -9.47 -18.24
CA GLU A 512 0.24 -9.18 -18.24
C GLU A 512 1.03 -10.14 -17.33
N PRO A 513 0.67 -10.35 -16.05
CA PRO A 513 1.31 -11.32 -15.19
C PRO A 513 1.31 -12.75 -15.74
N VAL A 514 0.21 -13.20 -16.36
CA VAL A 514 0.12 -14.53 -17.00
C VAL A 514 1.03 -14.60 -18.22
N LYS A 515 1.01 -13.58 -19.09
CA LYS A 515 1.90 -13.51 -20.26
C LYS A 515 3.37 -13.55 -19.84
N TYR A 516 3.70 -12.80 -18.76
CA TYR A 516 5.04 -12.82 -18.19
C TYR A 516 5.42 -14.21 -17.69
N ALA A 517 4.53 -14.90 -17.01
CA ALA A 517 4.76 -16.28 -16.53
C ALA A 517 5.01 -17.28 -17.67
N LEU A 518 4.38 -17.08 -18.80
CA LEU A 518 4.51 -17.97 -19.97
C LEU A 518 5.73 -17.64 -20.85
N LYS A 519 6.32 -16.45 -20.72
CA LYS A 519 7.47 -16.04 -21.53
C LYS A 519 8.70 -16.88 -21.15
N ARG A 520 9.46 -17.40 -22.10
CA ARG A 520 10.74 -18.10 -21.90
C ARG A 520 11.91 -17.13 -22.09
N SER A 521 12.93 -17.21 -21.23
CA SER A 521 14.18 -16.48 -21.35
C SER A 521 15.31 -17.33 -20.75
N GLY A 522 16.50 -17.25 -21.32
CA GLY A 522 17.70 -17.89 -20.76
C GLY A 522 18.19 -17.15 -19.49
N PRO A 523 19.07 -17.80 -18.71
CA PRO A 523 19.64 -17.21 -17.49
C PRO A 523 20.69 -16.14 -17.78
N GLU A 524 21.25 -16.07 -18.99
CA GLU A 524 22.37 -15.19 -19.35
C GLU A 524 22.02 -13.71 -19.25
N SER A 525 20.73 -13.36 -19.42
CA SER A 525 20.23 -11.99 -19.30
C SER A 525 20.38 -11.39 -17.90
N ILE A 526 20.74 -12.21 -16.91
CA ILE A 526 20.91 -11.79 -15.52
C ILE A 526 22.35 -11.40 -15.22
N CYS A 527 23.30 -11.84 -16.01
CA CYS A 527 24.73 -11.65 -15.72
C CYS A 527 25.14 -10.18 -15.67
N GLU A 528 24.49 -9.30 -16.46
CA GLU A 528 24.72 -7.85 -16.39
C GLU A 528 24.34 -7.27 -15.02
N TRP A 529 23.29 -7.81 -14.40
CA TRP A 529 22.74 -7.35 -13.12
C TRP A 529 23.41 -8.02 -11.92
N ASN A 530 24.12 -9.14 -12.11
CA ASN A 530 24.70 -9.93 -11.04
C ASN A 530 25.67 -9.10 -10.17
N ARG A 531 26.54 -8.32 -10.78
CA ARG A 531 27.50 -7.44 -10.08
C ARG A 531 26.81 -6.42 -9.17
N TYR A 532 25.64 -5.94 -9.60
CA TYR A 532 24.90 -4.89 -8.92
C TYR A 532 24.07 -5.42 -7.76
N TYR A 533 23.35 -6.52 -8.00
CA TYR A 533 22.37 -7.03 -7.05
C TYR A 533 22.88 -8.17 -6.18
N LEU A 534 23.93 -8.88 -6.60
CA LEU A 534 24.41 -10.10 -5.95
C LEU A 534 25.96 -10.14 -5.86
N PRO A 535 26.62 -9.08 -5.38
CA PRO A 535 28.07 -8.97 -5.49
C PRO A 535 28.85 -10.09 -4.81
N LEU A 536 28.30 -10.74 -3.77
CA LEU A 536 28.95 -11.84 -3.04
C LEU A 536 28.40 -13.23 -3.41
N MET A 537 27.53 -13.34 -4.41
CA MET A 537 26.94 -14.61 -4.84
C MET A 537 27.13 -14.79 -6.35
N PRO A 538 28.25 -15.39 -6.80
CA PRO A 538 28.49 -15.69 -8.20
C PRO A 538 27.41 -16.68 -8.71
N LEU A 539 26.98 -16.51 -9.97
CA LEU A 539 26.01 -17.39 -10.61
C LEU A 539 26.73 -18.40 -11.53
N PRO A 540 26.32 -19.68 -11.55
CA PRO A 540 26.99 -20.74 -12.28
C PRO A 540 27.17 -20.51 -13.78
N TRP A 541 26.25 -19.74 -14.40
CA TRP A 541 26.24 -19.48 -15.84
C TRP A 541 26.83 -18.12 -16.23
N CYS A 542 27.24 -17.32 -15.27
CA CYS A 542 27.93 -16.07 -15.54
C CYS A 542 29.44 -16.32 -15.50
N GLY A 543 30.14 -16.10 -16.60
CA GLY A 543 31.61 -16.30 -16.68
C GLY A 543 32.36 -15.48 -15.64
N GLN A 544 33.60 -15.89 -15.30
CA GLN A 544 34.44 -15.27 -14.27
C GLN A 544 34.73 -13.77 -14.49
N ALA A 545 34.59 -13.27 -15.73
CA ALA A 545 34.70 -11.84 -16.04
C ALA A 545 33.62 -10.96 -15.31
N ALA A 546 32.57 -11.59 -14.77
CA ALA A 546 31.52 -10.91 -14.01
C ALA A 546 31.91 -10.64 -12.54
N VAL A 547 33.03 -11.16 -12.04
CA VAL A 547 33.38 -11.18 -10.60
C VAL A 547 34.54 -10.23 -10.23
N GLN A 548 35.07 -9.44 -11.15
CA GLN A 548 36.07 -8.44 -10.74
C GLN A 548 35.39 -7.21 -10.11
N PRO A 549 35.86 -6.77 -8.91
CA PRO A 549 35.27 -5.67 -8.13
C PRO A 549 35.39 -4.32 -8.80
#